data_a609e1360c02d1f9493d7ee08798a627
#
_entry.id   a609e1360c02d1f9493d7ee08798a627
#
_cell.length_a   1.000
_cell.length_b   1.000
_cell.length_c   1.000
_cell.angle_alpha   90.00
_cell.angle_beta   90.00
_cell.angle_gamma   90.00
#
_symmetry.space_group_name_H-M   'P 1'
#
loop_
_entity.id
_entity.type
_entity.pdbx_description
1 polymer ?
#
loop_
_entity_poly.entity_id
_entity_poly.type
_entity_poly.pdbx_seq_one_letter_code
_entity_poly.pdbx_strand_id
1 'polypeptide(L)'
;MRGETDAVEQSLRRLEEKYPLKLEVLQLRASLAAVRGDYASAEQLLSQARVTHQSPLLDFSLARIYYLQRKYRSVLALTGPLLNQLSGSWEVVYLHALSLAPQQSWEEALEISEPYLTNPESRGYAHRLVGDLYLYQGKESVAQKVYRQGLENHPDHLFLIEALSASLMLGGRWEENEELLVNALEKNERLQGNPSLQLVFLDRLALTLQQLQKTDQMRFVIREYHQRNDPMLVNRMFSMEEQLLFPLTSNKVGPEWLFLPEAALEGVE
;
A
#
# COMPACT_ATOMS: atom_id res chain seq x y z
N MET A 1 -3.54 -1.68 -20.02
CA MET A 1 -2.28 -2.01 -19.30
C MET A 1 -1.16 -2.59 -20.17
N ARG A 2 -1.34 -3.66 -21.01
CA ARG A 2 -0.23 -4.14 -21.86
C ARG A 2 0.28 -3.12 -22.87
N GLY A 3 -0.59 -2.39 -23.56
CA GLY A 3 -0.19 -1.39 -24.58
C GLY A 3 0.54 -0.17 -23.99
N GLU A 4 0.21 0.24 -22.79
CA GLU A 4 0.90 1.35 -22.11
C GLU A 4 2.31 0.96 -21.67
N THR A 5 2.48 -0.26 -21.17
CA THR A 5 3.79 -0.80 -20.79
C THR A 5 4.72 -0.95 -21.99
N ASP A 6 4.18 -1.30 -23.16
CA ASP A 6 4.96 -1.43 -24.40
C ASP A 6 5.42 -0.05 -24.94
N ALA A 7 4.59 0.98 -24.83
CA ALA A 7 4.95 2.35 -25.21
C ALA A 7 6.04 2.92 -24.29
N VAL A 8 5.94 2.67 -22.98
CA VAL A 8 6.97 3.06 -21.99
C VAL A 8 8.28 2.33 -22.29
N GLU A 9 8.25 1.04 -22.57
CA GLU A 9 9.42 0.24 -22.94
C GLU A 9 10.14 0.80 -24.18
N GLN A 10 9.37 1.15 -25.21
CA GLN A 10 9.96 1.70 -26.44
C GLN A 10 10.62 3.07 -26.20
N SER A 11 9.98 3.91 -25.40
CA SER A 11 10.53 5.21 -25.01
C SER A 11 11.80 5.07 -24.17
N LEU A 12 11.80 4.11 -23.24
CA LEU A 12 12.94 3.83 -22.38
C LEU A 12 14.13 3.29 -23.19
N ARG A 13 13.92 2.39 -24.16
CA ARG A 13 15.00 1.92 -25.06
C ARG A 13 15.69 3.06 -25.80
N ARG A 14 14.94 4.05 -26.30
CA ARG A 14 15.50 5.23 -26.97
C ARG A 14 16.33 6.08 -26.01
N LEU A 15 15.93 6.18 -24.75
CA LEU A 15 16.69 6.89 -23.73
C LEU A 15 17.97 6.13 -23.35
N GLU A 16 17.93 4.82 -23.28
CA GLU A 16 19.09 3.95 -23.01
C GLU A 16 20.12 4.02 -24.12
N GLU A 17 19.70 4.01 -25.39
CA GLU A 17 20.60 4.17 -26.53
C GLU A 17 21.37 5.51 -26.48
N LYS A 18 20.69 6.56 -26.02
CA LYS A 18 21.26 7.91 -25.96
C LYS A 18 22.04 8.18 -24.66
N TYR A 19 21.59 7.59 -23.54
CA TYR A 19 22.09 7.86 -22.20
C TYR A 19 22.22 6.60 -21.34
N PRO A 20 23.06 5.62 -21.71
CA PRO A 20 23.03 4.26 -21.13
C PRO A 20 23.40 4.21 -19.64
N LEU A 21 24.13 5.19 -19.13
CA LEU A 21 24.59 5.22 -17.73
C LEU A 21 23.97 6.37 -16.91
N LYS A 22 22.97 7.06 -17.46
CA LYS A 22 22.32 8.13 -16.74
C LYS A 22 21.48 7.54 -15.59
N LEU A 23 21.64 8.10 -14.40
CA LEU A 23 21.00 7.58 -13.18
C LEU A 23 19.49 7.43 -13.33
N GLU A 24 18.83 8.46 -13.86
CA GLU A 24 17.37 8.47 -14.05
C GLU A 24 16.90 7.36 -15.03
N VAL A 25 17.71 7.06 -16.04
CA VAL A 25 17.41 5.97 -17.00
C VAL A 25 17.52 4.62 -16.30
N LEU A 26 18.54 4.41 -15.49
CA LEU A 26 18.73 3.18 -14.71
C LEU A 26 17.61 3.00 -13.67
N GLN A 27 17.19 4.08 -13.00
CA GLN A 27 16.08 4.06 -12.05
C GLN A 27 14.75 3.74 -12.75
N LEU A 28 14.45 4.34 -13.90
CA LEU A 28 13.25 4.03 -14.68
C LEU A 28 13.25 2.58 -15.15
N ARG A 29 14.41 2.06 -15.59
CA ARG A 29 14.53 0.66 -15.99
C ARG A 29 14.29 -0.28 -14.83
N ALA A 30 14.86 0.00 -13.67
CA ALA A 30 14.67 -0.77 -12.46
C ALA A 30 13.21 -0.74 -12.00
N SER A 31 12.56 0.43 -12.07
CA SER A 31 11.13 0.57 -11.75
C SER A 31 10.25 -0.25 -12.69
N LEU A 32 10.54 -0.24 -13.99
CA LEU A 32 9.80 -1.06 -14.97
C LEU A 32 9.99 -2.57 -14.73
N ALA A 33 11.21 -3.00 -14.41
CA ALA A 33 11.50 -4.38 -14.03
C ALA A 33 10.73 -4.78 -12.77
N ALA A 34 10.69 -3.91 -11.76
CA ALA A 34 9.94 -4.13 -10.52
C ALA A 34 8.43 -4.27 -10.75
N VAL A 35 7.84 -3.41 -11.58
CA VAL A 35 6.42 -3.49 -11.96
C VAL A 35 6.08 -4.81 -12.65
N ARG A 36 7.03 -5.38 -13.39
CA ARG A 36 6.90 -6.70 -14.03
C ARG A 36 7.16 -7.87 -13.09
N GLY A 37 7.54 -7.60 -11.85
CA GLY A 37 7.91 -8.62 -10.86
C GLY A 37 9.35 -9.15 -11.01
N ASP A 38 10.14 -8.58 -11.92
CA ASP A 38 11.55 -8.94 -12.11
C ASP A 38 12.43 -8.15 -11.14
N TYR A 39 12.30 -8.48 -9.86
CA TYR A 39 13.05 -7.82 -8.79
C TYR A 39 14.55 -8.09 -8.85
N ALA A 40 14.97 -9.20 -9.46
CA ALA A 40 16.39 -9.53 -9.61
C ALA A 40 17.08 -8.57 -10.58
N SER A 41 16.48 -8.32 -11.74
CA SER A 41 16.99 -7.34 -12.71
C SER A 41 16.94 -5.91 -12.13
N ALA A 42 15.87 -5.55 -11.39
CA ALA A 42 15.79 -4.26 -10.72
C ALA A 42 16.92 -4.06 -9.69
N GLU A 43 17.17 -5.06 -8.85
CA GLU A 43 18.27 -5.05 -7.87
C GLU A 43 19.64 -4.89 -8.56
N GLN A 44 19.87 -5.65 -9.63
CA GLN A 44 21.14 -5.58 -10.38
C GLN A 44 21.38 -4.18 -10.95
N LEU A 45 20.37 -3.59 -11.60
CA LEU A 45 20.46 -2.25 -12.19
C LEU A 45 20.76 -1.17 -11.14
N LEU A 46 20.02 -1.20 -10.02
CA LEU A 46 20.24 -0.22 -8.94
C LEU A 46 21.59 -0.43 -8.25
N SER A 47 22.03 -1.67 -8.07
CA SER A 47 23.32 -1.98 -7.48
C SER A 47 24.48 -1.52 -8.40
N GLN A 48 24.35 -1.66 -9.71
CA GLN A 48 25.32 -1.11 -10.67
C GLN A 48 25.35 0.41 -10.64
N ALA A 49 24.17 1.06 -10.61
CA ALA A 49 24.09 2.51 -10.50
C ALA A 49 24.76 3.03 -9.21
N ARG A 50 24.64 2.29 -8.12
CA ARG A 50 25.23 2.64 -6.82
C ARG A 50 26.75 2.63 -6.80
N VAL A 51 27.40 1.88 -7.67
CA VAL A 51 28.87 1.89 -7.80
C VAL A 51 29.37 3.23 -8.36
N THR A 52 28.61 3.84 -9.25
CA THR A 52 28.99 5.08 -9.94
C THR A 52 28.36 6.33 -9.33
N HIS A 53 27.22 6.18 -8.67
CA HIS A 53 26.44 7.25 -8.09
C HIS A 53 26.14 6.97 -6.61
N GLN A 54 26.66 7.82 -5.73
CA GLN A 54 26.30 7.78 -4.31
C GLN A 54 25.16 8.77 -4.07
N SER A 55 23.94 8.24 -3.87
CA SER A 55 22.75 9.06 -3.66
C SER A 55 21.81 8.38 -2.64
N PRO A 56 21.34 9.14 -1.62
CA PRO A 56 20.32 8.65 -0.69
C PRO A 56 19.06 8.12 -1.39
N LEU A 57 18.65 8.75 -2.48
CA LEU A 57 17.49 8.33 -3.28
C LEU A 57 17.71 6.98 -3.96
N LEU A 58 18.94 6.71 -4.39
CA LEU A 58 19.30 5.42 -4.97
C LEU A 58 19.28 4.31 -3.92
N ASP A 59 19.79 4.59 -2.72
CA ASP A 59 19.71 3.67 -1.58
C ASP A 59 18.27 3.40 -1.18
N PHE A 60 17.41 4.42 -1.20
CA PHE A 60 15.98 4.26 -0.96
C PHE A 60 15.31 3.40 -2.05
N SER A 61 15.60 3.65 -3.32
CA SER A 61 15.10 2.85 -4.44
C SER A 61 15.50 1.38 -4.31
N LEU A 62 16.74 1.11 -3.93
CA LEU A 62 17.23 -0.26 -3.69
C LEU A 62 16.55 -0.89 -2.46
N ALA A 63 16.35 -0.13 -1.38
CA ALA A 63 15.62 -0.59 -0.20
C ALA A 63 14.18 -1.02 -0.55
N ARG A 64 13.50 -0.29 -1.44
CA ARG A 64 12.17 -0.67 -1.94
C ARG A 64 12.19 -2.02 -2.67
N ILE A 65 13.20 -2.26 -3.52
CA ILE A 65 13.36 -3.55 -4.21
C ILE A 65 13.61 -4.67 -3.20
N TYR A 66 14.46 -4.44 -2.19
CA TYR A 66 14.68 -5.41 -1.12
C TYR A 66 13.42 -5.70 -0.31
N TYR A 67 12.57 -4.71 -0.07
CA TYR A 67 11.28 -4.91 0.58
C TYR A 67 10.38 -5.85 -0.23
N LEU A 68 10.28 -5.63 -1.54
CA LEU A 68 9.51 -6.49 -2.45
C LEU A 68 10.02 -7.94 -2.50
N GLN A 69 11.33 -8.11 -2.30
CA GLN A 69 11.98 -9.43 -2.18
C GLN A 69 11.90 -10.01 -0.76
N ARG A 70 11.26 -9.32 0.20
CA ARG A 70 11.21 -9.68 1.63
C ARG A 70 12.57 -9.77 2.33
N LYS A 71 13.58 -9.08 1.79
CA LYS A 71 14.93 -8.98 2.36
C LYS A 71 14.95 -7.87 3.45
N TYR A 72 14.12 -7.98 4.48
CA TYR A 72 13.87 -6.91 5.46
C TYR A 72 15.14 -6.42 6.18
N ARG A 73 16.10 -7.31 6.49
CA ARG A 73 17.37 -6.89 7.09
C ARG A 73 18.18 -5.98 6.16
N SER A 74 18.15 -6.26 4.85
CA SER A 74 18.81 -5.42 3.86
C SER A 74 18.12 -4.06 3.71
N VAL A 75 16.78 -4.04 3.84
CA VAL A 75 16.03 -2.77 3.90
C VAL A 75 16.49 -1.94 5.08
N LEU A 76 16.50 -2.50 6.29
CA LEU A 76 16.89 -1.78 7.51
C LEU A 76 18.34 -1.26 7.43
N ALA A 77 19.24 -2.05 6.84
CA ALA A 77 20.64 -1.64 6.65
C ALA A 77 20.77 -0.39 5.73
N LEU A 78 19.88 -0.24 4.75
CA LEU A 78 19.86 0.93 3.86
C LEU A 78 19.06 2.09 4.46
N THR A 79 17.88 1.82 5.02
CA THR A 79 16.98 2.87 5.51
C THR A 79 17.42 3.47 6.85
N GLY A 80 18.13 2.72 7.70
CA GLY A 80 18.65 3.24 8.97
C GLY A 80 19.49 4.52 8.82
N PRO A 81 20.54 4.54 7.98
CA PRO A 81 21.27 5.76 7.66
C PRO A 81 20.42 6.86 7.01
N LEU A 82 19.41 6.47 6.18
CA LEU A 82 18.55 7.41 5.48
C LEU A 82 17.61 8.17 6.42
N LEU A 83 17.19 7.59 7.55
CA LEU A 83 16.39 8.29 8.56
C LEU A 83 17.07 9.59 9.05
N ASN A 84 18.40 9.61 9.08
CA ASN A 84 19.17 10.80 9.45
C ASN A 84 19.45 11.71 8.25
N GLN A 85 19.73 11.13 7.08
CA GLN A 85 20.11 11.89 5.87
C GLN A 85 18.91 12.58 5.21
N LEU A 86 17.74 11.94 5.26
CA LEU A 86 16.47 12.40 4.75
C LEU A 86 15.50 12.61 5.92
N SER A 87 15.97 13.35 6.94
CA SER A 87 15.19 13.61 8.15
C SER A 87 13.87 14.30 7.78
N GLY A 88 12.75 13.70 8.24
CA GLY A 88 11.41 14.16 7.90
C GLY A 88 10.77 13.46 6.72
N SER A 89 11.51 12.66 5.92
CA SER A 89 10.88 11.89 4.85
C SER A 89 10.00 10.78 5.43
N TRP A 90 8.69 10.95 5.26
CA TRP A 90 7.70 9.96 5.65
C TRP A 90 7.93 8.62 4.94
N GLU A 91 8.30 8.64 3.68
CA GLU A 91 8.51 7.45 2.85
C GLU A 91 9.61 6.55 3.41
N VAL A 92 10.70 7.16 3.90
CA VAL A 92 11.80 6.42 4.54
C VAL A 92 11.35 5.80 5.85
N VAL A 93 10.67 6.57 6.70
CA VAL A 93 10.11 6.11 7.97
C VAL A 93 9.14 4.96 7.75
N TYR A 94 8.22 5.11 6.80
CA TYR A 94 7.24 4.10 6.47
C TYR A 94 7.88 2.78 6.03
N LEU A 95 8.84 2.84 5.10
CA LEU A 95 9.53 1.64 4.61
C LEU A 95 10.35 0.97 5.71
N HIS A 96 11.00 1.76 6.57
CA HIS A 96 11.76 1.26 7.71
C HIS A 96 10.84 0.55 8.71
N ALA A 97 9.76 1.20 9.15
CA ALA A 97 8.79 0.64 10.09
C ALA A 97 8.11 -0.63 9.56
N LEU A 98 7.70 -0.64 8.28
CA LEU A 98 7.18 -1.84 7.63
C LEU A 98 8.16 -3.01 7.64
N SER A 99 9.46 -2.73 7.65
CA SER A 99 10.50 -3.77 7.65
C SER A 99 10.86 -4.26 9.04
N LEU A 100 10.55 -3.48 10.08
CA LEU A 100 10.65 -3.89 11.48
C LEU A 100 9.51 -4.85 11.88
N ALA A 101 8.31 -4.64 11.35
CA ALA A 101 7.12 -5.42 11.69
C ALA A 101 7.30 -6.94 11.54
N PRO A 102 7.82 -7.49 10.41
CA PRO A 102 8.07 -8.92 10.27
C PRO A 102 9.13 -9.49 11.21
N GLN A 103 9.91 -8.62 11.85
CA GLN A 103 10.92 -8.98 12.85
C GLN A 103 10.40 -8.83 14.28
N GLN A 104 9.11 -8.52 14.43
CA GLN A 104 8.45 -8.28 15.72
C GLN A 104 9.04 -7.14 16.55
N SER A 105 9.76 -6.22 15.91
CA SER A 105 10.30 -4.99 16.53
C SER A 105 9.22 -3.90 16.56
N TRP A 106 8.09 -4.20 17.22
CA TRP A 106 6.89 -3.36 17.21
C TRP A 106 7.09 -2.02 17.89
N GLU A 107 7.81 -2.01 19.02
CA GLU A 107 8.07 -0.81 19.80
C GLU A 107 8.90 0.19 18.99
N GLU A 108 9.96 -0.28 18.34
CA GLU A 108 10.81 0.56 17.49
C GLU A 108 10.02 1.10 16.28
N ALA A 109 9.20 0.25 15.65
CA ALA A 109 8.34 0.67 14.53
C ALA A 109 7.33 1.74 14.95
N LEU A 110 6.74 1.65 16.14
CA LEU A 110 5.84 2.65 16.69
C LEU A 110 6.58 3.94 17.04
N GLU A 111 7.72 3.84 17.73
CA GLU A 111 8.52 4.99 18.16
C GLU A 111 8.87 5.91 16.97
N ILE A 112 9.26 5.34 15.84
CA ILE A 112 9.61 6.12 14.65
C ILE A 112 8.39 6.61 13.85
N SER A 113 7.22 5.98 13.98
CA SER A 113 6.03 6.27 13.17
C SER A 113 5.03 7.20 13.85
N GLU A 114 4.88 7.12 15.18
CA GLU A 114 3.90 7.92 15.93
C GLU A 114 4.08 9.44 15.78
N PRO A 115 5.30 10.00 15.70
CA PRO A 115 5.47 11.43 15.45
C PRO A 115 4.82 11.93 14.15
N TYR A 116 4.61 11.02 13.18
CA TYR A 116 4.02 11.36 11.89
C TYR A 116 2.48 11.33 11.87
N LEU A 117 1.82 10.96 12.95
CA LEU A 117 0.37 11.04 13.07
C LEU A 117 -0.17 12.48 12.92
N THR A 118 0.63 13.47 13.30
CA THR A 118 0.29 14.89 13.14
C THR A 118 0.97 15.57 11.95
N ASN A 119 1.80 14.83 11.21
CA ASN A 119 2.50 15.38 10.05
C ASN A 119 1.59 15.34 8.81
N PRO A 120 1.28 16.49 8.19
CA PRO A 120 0.42 16.56 7.00
C PRO A 120 1.02 15.81 5.79
N GLU A 121 2.35 15.67 5.69
CA GLU A 121 3.01 14.94 4.60
C GLU A 121 2.65 13.44 4.61
N SER A 122 2.34 12.88 5.77
CA SER A 122 1.91 11.49 5.88
C SER A 122 0.53 11.22 5.26
N ARG A 123 -0.29 12.28 5.04
CA ARG A 123 -1.59 12.23 4.37
C ARG A 123 -2.51 11.10 4.88
N GLY A 124 -2.46 10.74 6.14
CA GLY A 124 -3.21 9.64 6.74
C GLY A 124 -2.51 8.27 6.71
N TYR A 125 -1.44 8.10 5.94
CA TYR A 125 -0.70 6.83 5.89
C TYR A 125 -0.01 6.49 7.22
N ALA A 126 0.38 7.50 8.03
CA ALA A 126 0.89 7.26 9.37
C ALA A 126 -0.17 6.59 10.26
N HIS A 127 -1.41 7.07 10.21
CA HIS A 127 -2.51 6.45 10.95
C HIS A 127 -2.76 5.01 10.49
N ARG A 128 -2.66 4.75 9.18
CA ARG A 128 -2.76 3.39 8.65
C ARG A 128 -1.66 2.51 9.22
N LEU A 129 -0.40 2.93 9.13
CA LEU A 129 0.75 2.15 9.59
C LEU A 129 0.70 1.89 11.09
N VAL A 130 0.49 2.94 11.90
CA VAL A 130 0.44 2.83 13.37
C VAL A 130 -0.74 1.95 13.80
N GLY A 131 -1.90 2.10 13.15
CA GLY A 131 -3.05 1.23 13.38
C GLY A 131 -2.75 -0.23 13.06
N ASP A 132 -2.13 -0.51 11.93
CA ASP A 132 -1.73 -1.86 11.52
C ASP A 132 -0.73 -2.46 12.53
N LEU A 133 0.26 -1.69 13.01
CA LEU A 133 1.21 -2.12 14.04
C LEU A 133 0.52 -2.50 15.35
N TYR A 134 -0.49 -1.75 15.78
CA TYR A 134 -1.30 -2.11 16.96
C TYR A 134 -2.16 -3.35 16.69
N LEU A 135 -2.72 -3.50 15.50
CA LEU A 135 -3.50 -4.68 15.13
C LEU A 135 -2.65 -5.95 15.19
N TYR A 136 -1.41 -5.91 14.69
CA TYR A 136 -0.46 -7.03 14.80
C TYR A 136 -0.10 -7.41 16.23
N GLN A 137 -0.12 -6.45 17.14
CA GLN A 137 0.06 -6.70 18.57
C GLN A 137 -1.21 -7.26 19.25
N GLY A 138 -2.29 -7.48 18.51
CA GLY A 138 -3.59 -7.88 19.06
C GLY A 138 -4.31 -6.76 19.80
N LYS A 139 -3.87 -5.51 19.67
CA LYS A 139 -4.47 -4.32 20.31
C LYS A 139 -5.53 -3.70 19.39
N GLU A 140 -6.54 -4.47 19.04
CA GLU A 140 -7.55 -4.14 18.04
C GLU A 140 -8.30 -2.82 18.34
N SER A 141 -8.74 -2.62 19.58
CA SER A 141 -9.47 -1.40 19.96
C SER A 141 -8.61 -0.13 19.83
N VAL A 142 -7.30 -0.25 20.06
CA VAL A 142 -6.35 0.87 19.85
C VAL A 142 -6.18 1.13 18.36
N ALA A 143 -6.00 0.07 17.57
CA ALA A 143 -5.90 0.17 16.10
C ALA A 143 -7.11 0.88 15.50
N GLN A 144 -8.33 0.48 15.86
CA GLN A 144 -9.57 1.11 15.40
C GLN A 144 -9.65 2.59 15.78
N LYS A 145 -9.19 2.95 16.99
CA LYS A 145 -9.13 4.36 17.42
C LYS A 145 -8.19 5.17 16.53
N VAL A 146 -7.01 4.64 16.23
CA VAL A 146 -6.01 5.30 15.36
C VAL A 146 -6.56 5.47 13.95
N TYR A 147 -7.19 4.43 13.37
CA TYR A 147 -7.80 4.55 12.04
C TYR A 147 -8.89 5.62 11.99
N ARG A 148 -9.78 5.70 13.02
CA ARG A 148 -10.82 6.72 13.08
C ARG A 148 -10.22 8.12 13.19
N GLN A 149 -9.19 8.33 14.02
CA GLN A 149 -8.49 9.61 14.08
C GLN A 149 -7.92 10.03 12.71
N GLY A 150 -7.38 9.07 11.96
CA GLY A 150 -6.93 9.32 10.59
C GLY A 150 -8.08 9.73 9.67
N LEU A 151 -9.24 9.10 9.79
CA LEU A 151 -10.43 9.42 8.99
C LEU A 151 -11.11 10.74 9.39
N GLU A 152 -10.96 11.22 10.63
CA GLU A 152 -11.40 12.56 11.03
C GLU A 152 -10.68 13.66 10.22
N ASN A 153 -9.38 13.47 9.95
CA ASN A 153 -8.56 14.41 9.19
C ASN A 153 -8.60 14.14 7.67
N HIS A 154 -8.81 12.89 7.27
CA HIS A 154 -8.77 12.42 5.90
C HIS A 154 -9.97 11.49 5.61
N PRO A 155 -11.21 12.01 5.56
CA PRO A 155 -12.43 11.20 5.47
C PRO A 155 -12.51 10.34 4.20
N ASP A 156 -11.84 10.77 3.13
CA ASP A 156 -11.83 10.06 1.84
C ASP A 156 -10.64 9.11 1.68
N HIS A 157 -9.88 8.86 2.74
CA HIS A 157 -8.69 8.02 2.64
C HIS A 157 -9.04 6.53 2.55
N LEU A 158 -9.08 6.00 1.33
CA LEU A 158 -9.58 4.65 1.02
C LEU A 158 -8.87 3.54 1.79
N PHE A 159 -7.56 3.65 1.99
CA PHE A 159 -6.79 2.64 2.73
C PHE A 159 -7.04 2.67 4.24
N LEU A 160 -7.44 3.81 4.81
CA LEU A 160 -7.90 3.87 6.21
C LEU A 160 -9.28 3.26 6.36
N ILE A 161 -10.19 3.55 5.42
CA ILE A 161 -11.53 2.94 5.40
C ILE A 161 -11.39 1.41 5.28
N GLU A 162 -10.51 0.96 4.39
CA GLU A 162 -10.22 -0.46 4.18
C GLU A 162 -9.69 -1.13 5.46
N ALA A 163 -8.72 -0.50 6.14
CA ALA A 163 -8.13 -1.02 7.37
C ALA A 163 -9.14 -1.07 8.53
N LEU A 164 -9.91 0.02 8.69
CA LEU A 164 -10.95 0.07 9.72
C LEU A 164 -12.02 -1.00 9.46
N SER A 165 -12.47 -1.15 8.21
CA SER A 165 -13.42 -2.20 7.82
C SER A 165 -12.89 -3.59 8.19
N ALA A 166 -11.64 -3.91 7.82
CA ALA A 166 -11.03 -5.20 8.16
C ALA A 166 -11.02 -5.44 9.69
N SER A 167 -10.62 -4.43 10.45
CA SER A 167 -10.58 -4.54 11.92
C SER A 167 -11.98 -4.66 12.55
N LEU A 168 -12.98 -3.96 12.01
CA LEU A 168 -14.36 -4.08 12.47
C LEU A 168 -14.93 -5.48 12.22
N MET A 169 -14.61 -6.07 11.06
CA MET A 169 -15.01 -7.46 10.75
C MET A 169 -14.34 -8.46 11.70
N LEU A 170 -13.04 -8.31 11.98
CA LEU A 170 -12.35 -9.15 12.97
C LEU A 170 -12.96 -9.06 14.36
N GLY A 171 -13.38 -7.86 14.78
CA GLY A 171 -14.04 -7.61 16.06
C GLY A 171 -15.53 -7.93 16.09
N GLY A 172 -16.11 -8.42 14.99
CA GLY A 172 -17.54 -8.74 14.90
C GLY A 172 -18.47 -7.52 14.95
N ARG A 173 -17.96 -6.32 14.66
CA ARG A 173 -18.72 -5.05 14.70
C ARG A 173 -19.39 -4.80 13.36
N TRP A 174 -20.35 -5.66 13.04
CA TRP A 174 -20.94 -5.77 11.71
C TRP A 174 -21.78 -4.55 11.33
N GLU A 175 -22.56 -3.99 12.24
CA GLU A 175 -23.41 -2.82 11.99
C GLU A 175 -22.57 -1.58 11.65
N GLU A 176 -21.47 -1.36 12.39
CA GLU A 176 -20.58 -0.25 12.11
C GLU A 176 -19.83 -0.43 10.78
N ASN A 177 -19.47 -1.69 10.47
CA ASN A 177 -18.82 -1.99 9.21
C ASN A 177 -19.77 -1.78 8.02
N GLU A 178 -21.04 -2.14 8.15
CA GLU A 178 -22.06 -1.86 7.15
C GLU A 178 -22.17 -0.35 6.88
N GLU A 179 -22.30 0.46 7.94
CA GLU A 179 -22.41 1.91 7.82
C GLU A 179 -21.16 2.52 7.16
N LEU A 180 -19.95 2.08 7.57
CA LEU A 180 -18.69 2.53 7.02
C LEU A 180 -18.61 2.25 5.51
N LEU A 181 -18.91 1.01 5.10
CA LEU A 181 -18.79 0.58 3.71
C LEU A 181 -19.85 1.19 2.80
N VAL A 182 -21.11 1.29 3.28
CA VAL A 182 -22.17 1.97 2.54
C VAL A 182 -21.82 3.43 2.30
N ASN A 183 -21.41 4.14 3.35
CA ASN A 183 -20.98 5.53 3.21
C ASN A 183 -19.81 5.69 2.22
N ALA A 184 -18.83 4.78 2.26
CA ALA A 184 -17.70 4.82 1.34
C ALA A 184 -18.13 4.58 -0.12
N LEU A 185 -18.97 3.58 -0.35
CA LEU A 185 -19.44 3.23 -1.70
C LEU A 185 -20.36 4.30 -2.33
N GLU A 186 -21.15 4.99 -1.50
CA GLU A 186 -22.08 6.03 -1.98
C GLU A 186 -21.43 7.40 -2.16
N LYS A 187 -20.51 7.79 -1.26
CA LYS A 187 -20.05 9.18 -1.15
C LYS A 187 -18.60 9.42 -1.55
N ASN A 188 -17.80 8.37 -1.66
CA ASN A 188 -16.37 8.55 -1.93
C ASN A 188 -16.09 8.58 -3.44
N GLU A 189 -15.88 9.77 -3.99
CA GLU A 189 -15.59 9.98 -5.41
C GLU A 189 -14.28 9.28 -5.85
N ARG A 190 -13.27 9.21 -4.98
CA ARG A 190 -12.01 8.52 -5.27
C ARG A 190 -12.20 7.02 -5.45
N LEU A 191 -13.16 6.45 -4.72
CA LEU A 191 -13.50 5.03 -4.88
C LEU A 191 -14.13 4.76 -6.23
N GLN A 192 -14.89 5.71 -6.79
CA GLN A 192 -15.49 5.57 -8.12
C GLN A 192 -14.43 5.45 -9.23
N GLY A 193 -13.27 6.08 -9.04
CA GLY A 193 -12.11 5.95 -9.93
C GLY A 193 -11.24 4.70 -9.70
N ASN A 194 -11.56 3.87 -8.70
CA ASN A 194 -10.78 2.67 -8.36
C ASN A 194 -11.63 1.39 -8.35
N PRO A 195 -11.90 0.78 -9.52
CA PRO A 195 -12.77 -0.39 -9.63
C PRO A 195 -12.32 -1.58 -8.77
N SER A 196 -11.02 -1.80 -8.65
CA SER A 196 -10.48 -2.91 -7.85
C SER A 196 -10.82 -2.76 -6.37
N LEU A 197 -10.72 -1.56 -5.83
CA LEU A 197 -11.05 -1.30 -4.43
C LEU A 197 -12.57 -1.26 -4.20
N GLN A 198 -13.35 -0.81 -5.18
CA GLN A 198 -14.81 -0.95 -5.14
C GLN A 198 -15.23 -2.41 -4.96
N LEU A 199 -14.61 -3.32 -5.71
CA LEU A 199 -14.90 -4.76 -5.58
C LEU A 199 -14.56 -5.30 -4.19
N VAL A 200 -13.43 -4.87 -3.60
CA VAL A 200 -13.08 -5.24 -2.22
C VAL A 200 -14.14 -4.75 -1.23
N PHE A 201 -14.64 -3.53 -1.39
CA PHE A 201 -15.65 -2.97 -0.49
C PHE A 201 -17.01 -3.63 -0.67
N LEU A 202 -17.43 -3.92 -1.90
CA LEU A 202 -18.66 -4.66 -2.17
C LEU A 202 -18.62 -6.08 -1.61
N ASP A 203 -17.48 -6.76 -1.73
CA ASP A 203 -17.26 -8.09 -1.18
C ASP A 203 -17.37 -8.09 0.35
N ARG A 204 -16.68 -7.17 1.03
CA ARG A 204 -16.79 -7.02 2.48
C ARG A 204 -18.19 -6.64 2.93
N LEU A 205 -18.89 -5.79 2.18
CA LEU A 205 -20.26 -5.43 2.47
C LEU A 205 -21.20 -6.64 2.35
N ALA A 206 -21.01 -7.47 1.32
CA ALA A 206 -21.79 -8.70 1.16
C ALA A 206 -21.59 -9.65 2.34
N LEU A 207 -20.34 -9.87 2.79
CA LEU A 207 -20.04 -10.68 3.98
C LEU A 207 -20.65 -10.08 5.26
N THR A 208 -20.56 -8.77 5.43
CA THR A 208 -21.13 -8.04 6.57
C THR A 208 -22.65 -8.24 6.62
N LEU A 209 -23.34 -8.05 5.49
CA LEU A 209 -24.78 -8.24 5.36
C LEU A 209 -25.20 -9.70 5.59
N GLN A 210 -24.35 -10.66 5.22
CA GLN A 210 -24.57 -12.07 5.53
C GLN A 210 -24.57 -12.32 7.05
N GLN A 211 -23.59 -11.76 7.77
CA GLN A 211 -23.51 -11.87 9.24
C GLN A 211 -24.70 -11.21 9.92
N LEU A 212 -25.18 -10.09 9.39
CA LEU A 212 -26.37 -9.38 9.87
C LEU A 212 -27.69 -10.03 9.40
N GLN A 213 -27.64 -11.14 8.65
CA GLN A 213 -28.80 -11.84 8.09
C GLN A 213 -29.69 -10.97 7.16
N LYS A 214 -29.12 -9.91 6.58
CA LYS A 214 -29.79 -8.99 5.64
C LYS A 214 -29.75 -9.53 4.19
N THR A 215 -30.41 -10.68 3.99
CA THR A 215 -30.29 -11.48 2.75
C THR A 215 -30.66 -10.73 1.47
N ASP A 216 -31.69 -9.89 1.48
CA ASP A 216 -32.12 -9.18 0.27
C ASP A 216 -31.11 -8.09 -0.13
N GLN A 217 -30.58 -7.37 0.85
CA GLN A 217 -29.52 -6.37 0.62
C GLN A 217 -28.23 -7.06 0.14
N MET A 218 -27.85 -8.17 0.75
CA MET A 218 -26.71 -8.97 0.31
C MET A 218 -26.86 -9.40 -1.17
N ARG A 219 -28.03 -9.89 -1.58
CA ARG A 219 -28.29 -10.28 -2.98
C ARG A 219 -28.18 -9.11 -3.94
N PHE A 220 -28.58 -7.90 -3.52
CA PHE A 220 -28.40 -6.69 -4.30
C PHE A 220 -26.91 -6.36 -4.48
N VAL A 221 -26.14 -6.34 -3.40
CA VAL A 221 -24.70 -6.08 -3.41
C VAL A 221 -23.95 -7.10 -4.28
N ILE A 222 -24.29 -8.39 -4.19
CA ILE A 222 -23.70 -9.44 -5.03
C ILE A 222 -23.99 -9.19 -6.53
N ARG A 223 -25.19 -8.73 -6.87
CA ARG A 223 -25.53 -8.35 -8.26
C ARG A 223 -24.69 -7.18 -8.76
N GLU A 224 -24.55 -6.13 -7.95
CA GLU A 224 -23.69 -4.98 -8.26
C GLU A 224 -22.23 -5.41 -8.44
N TYR A 225 -21.74 -6.30 -7.56
CA TYR A 225 -20.41 -6.89 -7.69
C TYR A 225 -20.24 -7.59 -9.04
N HIS A 226 -21.17 -8.47 -9.43
CA HIS A 226 -21.10 -9.21 -10.70
C HIS A 226 -21.23 -8.32 -11.93
N GLN A 227 -21.99 -7.24 -11.86
CA GLN A 227 -22.11 -6.29 -12.99
C GLN A 227 -20.82 -5.50 -13.22
N ARG A 228 -20.02 -5.29 -12.19
CA ARG A 228 -18.76 -4.53 -12.26
C ARG A 228 -17.53 -5.41 -12.46
N ASN A 229 -17.70 -6.72 -12.40
CA ASN A 229 -16.59 -7.66 -12.27
C ASN A 229 -16.24 -8.37 -13.58
N ASP A 230 -14.94 -8.45 -13.83
CA ASP A 230 -14.36 -9.41 -14.77
C ASP A 230 -14.29 -10.81 -14.12
N PRO A 231 -14.65 -11.92 -14.82
CA PRO A 231 -14.70 -13.30 -14.30
C PRO A 231 -13.44 -13.79 -13.56
N MET A 232 -12.30 -13.16 -13.77
CA MET A 232 -11.06 -13.50 -13.06
C MET A 232 -11.05 -13.17 -11.56
N LEU A 233 -11.95 -12.32 -11.06
CA LEU A 233 -11.99 -11.89 -9.66
C LEU A 233 -12.90 -12.76 -8.79
N VAL A 234 -13.84 -13.49 -9.38
CA VAL A 234 -14.79 -14.37 -8.65
C VAL A 234 -14.09 -15.46 -7.83
N ASN A 235 -12.93 -15.96 -8.30
CA ASN A 235 -12.15 -16.97 -7.59
C ASN A 235 -11.39 -16.42 -6.34
N ARG A 236 -11.43 -15.11 -6.08
CA ARG A 236 -10.75 -14.50 -4.93
C ARG A 236 -11.61 -14.37 -3.68
N MET A 237 -12.93 -14.48 -3.80
CA MET A 237 -13.85 -14.35 -2.66
C MET A 237 -13.61 -15.37 -1.53
N PHE A 238 -13.02 -16.52 -1.84
CA PHE A 238 -12.77 -17.60 -0.87
C PHE A 238 -11.43 -17.53 -0.14
N SER A 239 -10.56 -16.57 -0.45
CA SER A 239 -9.26 -16.41 0.22
C SER A 239 -9.22 -15.24 1.22
N MET A 240 -10.36 -14.69 1.61
CA MET A 240 -10.41 -13.47 2.44
C MET A 240 -9.96 -13.67 3.88
N GLU A 241 -10.10 -14.87 4.46
CA GLU A 241 -9.56 -15.14 5.80
C GLU A 241 -8.03 -14.91 5.83
N GLU A 242 -7.31 -15.28 4.77
CA GLU A 242 -5.87 -15.01 4.66
C GLU A 242 -5.57 -13.52 4.42
N GLN A 243 -6.43 -12.78 3.71
CA GLN A 243 -6.25 -11.35 3.45
C GLN A 243 -6.58 -10.48 4.67
N LEU A 244 -7.54 -10.90 5.50
CA LEU A 244 -7.90 -10.23 6.75
C LEU A 244 -6.83 -10.43 7.84
N LEU A 245 -6.18 -11.60 7.85
CA LEU A 245 -5.15 -11.92 8.84
C LEU A 245 -3.77 -11.28 8.56
N PHE A 246 -3.49 -10.88 7.30
CA PHE A 246 -2.15 -10.42 6.91
C PHE A 246 -2.15 -9.27 5.89
N PRO A 247 -2.67 -8.07 6.23
CA PRO A 247 -2.62 -6.93 5.31
C PRO A 247 -1.18 -6.53 4.91
N LEU A 248 -0.18 -6.75 5.79
CA LEU A 248 1.24 -6.49 5.49
C LEU A 248 1.94 -7.65 4.74
N THR A 249 1.34 -8.83 4.65
CA THR A 249 1.96 -9.99 3.98
C THR A 249 1.41 -10.26 2.58
N SER A 250 0.28 -9.62 2.21
CA SER A 250 -0.27 -9.81 0.87
C SER A 250 0.61 -9.11 -0.16
N ASN A 251 1.18 -9.86 -1.09
CA ASN A 251 2.00 -9.38 -2.21
C ASN A 251 1.28 -8.42 -3.17
N LYS A 252 0.07 -7.96 -2.87
CA LYS A 252 -0.80 -7.28 -3.84
C LYS A 252 -1.26 -5.88 -3.46
N VAL A 253 -1.01 -5.43 -2.24
CA VAL A 253 -1.40 -4.08 -1.82
C VAL A 253 -0.27 -3.48 -0.98
N GLY A 254 0.86 -3.22 -1.63
CA GLY A 254 1.70 -2.12 -1.17
C GLY A 254 0.99 -0.83 -1.55
N PRO A 255 1.11 0.25 -0.80
CA PRO A 255 0.61 1.53 -1.27
C PRO A 255 1.14 1.78 -2.68
N GLU A 256 0.26 2.19 -3.61
CA GLU A 256 0.61 2.38 -5.02
C GLU A 256 1.81 3.33 -5.20
N TRP A 257 1.99 4.27 -4.27
CA TRP A 257 3.13 5.20 -4.26
C TRP A 257 4.50 4.53 -4.04
N LEU A 258 4.58 3.31 -3.47
CA LEU A 258 5.84 2.55 -3.45
C LEU A 258 6.38 2.25 -4.87
N PHE A 259 5.53 2.34 -5.87
CA PHE A 259 5.83 2.03 -7.26
C PHE A 259 5.89 3.27 -8.17
N LEU A 260 5.51 4.46 -7.66
CA LEU A 260 5.57 5.68 -8.44
C LEU A 260 7.03 6.21 -8.48
N PRO A 261 7.52 6.66 -9.64
CA PRO A 261 8.75 7.46 -9.73
C PRO A 261 8.57 8.73 -8.89
N GLU A 262 9.63 9.20 -8.22
CA GLU A 262 9.62 10.41 -7.37
C GLU A 262 9.03 11.64 -8.08
N ALA A 263 9.25 11.78 -9.39
CA ALA A 263 8.66 12.86 -10.20
C ALA A 263 7.11 12.83 -10.28
N ALA A 264 6.47 11.72 -9.93
CA ALA A 264 5.01 11.63 -9.89
C ALA A 264 4.42 12.07 -8.54
N LEU A 265 5.27 12.24 -7.51
CA LEU A 265 4.87 12.71 -6.18
C LEU A 265 4.85 14.25 -6.10
N GLU A 266 5.63 14.95 -6.94
CA GLU A 266 5.68 16.42 -6.97
C GLU A 266 4.50 17.09 -7.70
N GLY A 267 3.65 16.34 -8.39
CA GLY A 267 2.55 16.85 -9.23
C GLY A 267 1.13 16.51 -8.75
N VAL A 268 0.95 15.97 -7.55
CA VAL A 268 -0.37 15.67 -6.99
C VAL A 268 -0.68 16.69 -5.88
N GLU A 269 -0.96 17.93 -6.31
CA GLU A 269 -1.73 18.88 -5.50
C GLU A 269 -3.21 18.55 -5.52
#